data_792b961e903386dd06547b76315d5d3b
#
_entry.id   792b961e903386dd06547b76315d5d3b
#
_cell.length_a   1.000
_cell.length_b   1.000
_cell.length_c   1.000
_cell.angle_alpha   90.00
_cell.angle_beta   90.00
_cell.angle_gamma   90.00
#
_symmetry.space_group_name_H-M   'P 1'
#
loop_
_entity.id
_entity.type
_entity.pdbx_description
1 polymer ?
#
loop_
_entity_poly.entity_id
_entity_poly.type
_entity_poly.pdbx_seq_one_letter_code
_entity_poly.pdbx_strand_id
1 'polypeptide(L)'
;MDAMQYASGDTPGEARAAGGTGGGIATLAAGKLYALQHSYALVGRVSFYPASARGFSVANSYLLKEPGAAMLIDTGFGRDEPAIRAEVESLIEPGQPLSMFPLRLNEFMSINNVESFAGHFNVETCYTS
;
A
#
# COMPACT_ATOMS: atom_id res chain seq x y z
N MET A 1 18.33 -11.87 10.76
CA MET A 1 18.19 -11.91 10.30
C MET A 1 18.19 -12.20 10.19
N ASP A 2 17.76 -11.83 10.33
CA ASP A 2 17.55 -11.82 9.98
C ASP A 2 17.56 -11.39 9.85
N ALA A 3 17.29 -10.61 9.83
CA ALA A 3 17.16 -9.99 9.50
C ALA A 3 17.11 -9.58 9.44
N MET A 4 16.91 -8.85 9.32
CA MET A 4 16.71 -8.34 9.19
C MET A 4 16.39 -7.99 9.56
N GLN A 5 16.20 -7.46 9.73
CA GLN A 5 15.76 -7.04 9.81
C GLN A 5 15.46 -6.45 9.66
N TYR A 6 15.20 -5.47 9.52
CA TYR A 6 14.88 -4.94 9.27
C TYR A 6 14.82 -4.72 9.79
N ALA A 7 14.75 -4.33 10.32
CA ALA A 7 14.57 -4.21 10.63
C ALA A 7 14.40 -4.24 11.15
N SER A 8 14.35 -3.92 11.66
CA SER A 8 14.13 -4.12 12.06
C SER A 8 14.14 -4.04 12.43
N GLY A 9 14.06 -3.64 12.71
CA GLY A 9 14.22 -3.51 12.86
C GLY A 9 14.29 -3.29 13.03
N ASP A 10 14.24 -2.57 12.91
CA ASP A 10 14.27 -2.37 12.86
C ASP A 10 14.41 -1.82 12.74
N THR A 11 14.17 -1.12 12.53
CA THR A 11 14.12 -0.61 12.19
C THR A 11 13.83 -0.14 12.18
N PRO A 12 13.46 0.61 12.22
CA PRO A 12 13.10 1.04 12.16
C PRO A 12 12.57 1.05 12.21
N GLY A 13 11.91 1.11 12.19
CA GLY A 13 11.45 0.99 12.11
C GLY A 13 11.17 0.33 12.22
N GLU A 14 11.07 0.27 12.36
CA GLU A 14 10.80 -0.49 12.44
C GLU A 14 10.54 -1.34 12.46
N ALA A 15 10.38 -1.46 12.71
CA ALA A 15 10.18 -2.45 12.70
C ALA A 15 9.43 -2.95 12.84
N ARG A 16 9.22 -2.84 12.76
CA ARG A 16 8.18 -3.46 13.08
C ARG A 16 8.08 -4.82 12.87
N ALA A 17 7.77 -5.36 13.32
CA ALA A 17 7.95 -6.57 13.39
C ALA A 17 7.50 -7.69 12.93
N ALA A 18 7.28 -8.47 13.52
CA ALA A 18 7.29 -9.72 13.23
C ALA A 18 6.62 -10.04 12.07
N GLY A 19 6.90 -10.79 11.41
CA GLY A 19 6.41 -10.75 10.14
C GLY A 19 6.88 -9.49 9.53
N GLY A 20 7.46 -8.69 10.36
CA GLY A 20 8.13 -7.52 9.95
C GLY A 20 7.40 -6.68 8.96
N THR A 21 6.16 -6.43 9.16
CA THR A 21 5.49 -5.49 8.30
C THR A 21 5.56 -4.13 8.92
N GLY A 22 6.17 -3.22 8.23
CA GLY A 22 6.10 -1.82 8.54
C GLY A 22 5.18 -1.18 7.54
N GLY A 23 4.44 -0.19 7.98
CA GLY A 23 3.55 0.55 7.10
C GLY A 23 3.37 1.95 7.62
N GLY A 24 2.87 2.82 6.76
CA GLY A 24 2.58 4.16 7.15
C GLY A 24 2.49 5.12 6.00
N ILE A 25 2.03 6.32 6.32
CA ILE A 25 1.84 7.40 5.36
C ILE A 25 3.10 8.25 5.32
N ALA A 26 3.65 8.46 4.14
CA ALA A 26 4.72 9.43 3.92
C ALA A 26 4.16 10.57 3.08
N THR A 27 4.28 11.78 3.58
CA THR A 27 3.83 12.96 2.85
C THR A 27 4.90 13.35 1.83
N LEU A 28 4.54 13.28 0.55
CA LEU A 28 5.43 13.67 -0.54
C LEU A 28 5.18 15.10 -0.96
N ALA A 29 3.92 15.53 -0.94
CA ALA A 29 3.55 16.92 -1.16
C ALA A 29 2.34 17.20 -0.28
N ALA A 30 2.50 18.10 0.68
CA ALA A 30 1.50 18.37 1.71
C ALA A 30 0.15 18.70 1.08
N GLY A 31 -0.89 18.00 1.52
CA GLY A 31 -2.25 18.19 1.04
C GLY A 31 -2.52 17.67 -0.36
N LYS A 32 -1.52 17.07 -1.04
CA LYS A 32 -1.66 16.71 -2.45
C LYS A 32 -1.22 15.28 -2.78
N LEU A 33 -0.12 14.80 -2.21
CA LEU A 33 0.45 13.51 -2.61
C LEU A 33 1.04 12.79 -1.43
N TYR A 34 0.63 11.55 -1.25
CA TYR A 34 1.05 10.71 -0.15
C TYR A 34 1.45 9.34 -0.66
N ALA A 35 2.49 8.76 -0.07
CA ALA A 35 2.84 7.37 -0.29
C ALA A 35 2.31 6.55 0.89
N LEU A 36 1.56 5.50 0.59
CA LEU A 36 1.08 4.53 1.57
C LEU A 36 2.04 3.36 1.51
N GLN A 37 2.95 3.28 2.49
CA GLN A 37 4.10 2.40 2.42
C GLN A 37 3.87 1.14 3.25
N HIS A 38 4.07 -0.02 2.62
CA HIS A 38 3.96 -1.31 3.29
C HIS A 38 5.14 -2.17 2.91
N SER A 39 5.71 -2.85 3.90
CA SER A 39 6.84 -3.74 3.66
C SER A 39 6.45 -5.17 4.01
N TYR A 40 7.13 -6.11 3.40
CA TYR A 40 6.92 -7.52 3.69
C TYR A 40 8.24 -8.27 3.68
N ALA A 41 8.32 -9.31 4.52
CA ALA A 41 9.52 -10.09 4.66
C ALA A 41 9.70 -11.05 3.50
N LEU A 42 10.94 -11.16 3.02
CA LEU A 42 11.31 -12.16 2.02
C LEU A 42 11.76 -13.41 2.77
N VAL A 43 10.94 -14.44 2.72
CA VAL A 43 11.15 -15.66 3.49
C VAL A 43 11.25 -16.90 2.58
N GLY A 44 11.58 -16.69 1.32
CA GLY A 44 11.72 -17.77 0.36
C GLY A 44 10.41 -18.26 -0.23
N ARG A 45 9.31 -17.56 0.00
CA ARG A 45 7.99 -17.97 -0.48
C ARG A 45 7.33 -16.97 -1.42
N VAL A 46 7.98 -15.88 -1.71
CA VAL A 46 7.42 -14.86 -2.61
C VAL A 46 7.82 -15.24 -4.02
N SER A 47 6.82 -15.55 -4.85
CA SER A 47 7.02 -16.26 -6.11
C SER A 47 7.92 -15.55 -7.13
N PHE A 48 7.99 -14.23 -7.07
CA PHE A 48 8.82 -13.47 -8.01
C PHE A 48 10.19 -13.10 -7.44
N TYR A 49 10.59 -13.74 -6.32
CA TYR A 49 11.93 -13.61 -5.77
C TYR A 49 12.58 -14.99 -5.67
N PRO A 50 13.90 -15.09 -5.81
CA PRO A 50 14.59 -16.36 -5.57
C PRO A 50 14.29 -16.89 -4.17
N ALA A 51 14.22 -18.20 -4.03
CA ALA A 51 13.93 -18.82 -2.75
C ALA A 51 14.96 -18.47 -1.67
N SER A 52 16.17 -18.07 -2.08
CA SER A 52 17.22 -17.65 -1.17
C SER A 52 17.12 -16.19 -0.73
N ALA A 53 16.21 -15.41 -1.32
CA ALA A 53 16.09 -14.00 -0.98
C ALA A 53 15.65 -13.82 0.47
N ARG A 54 16.26 -12.87 1.15
CA ARG A 54 15.97 -12.53 2.53
C ARG A 54 15.93 -11.03 2.67
N GLY A 55 15.40 -10.54 3.80
CA GLY A 55 15.25 -9.12 4.05
C GLY A 55 13.81 -8.70 3.80
N PHE A 56 13.64 -7.49 3.30
CA PHE A 56 12.31 -6.92 3.10
C PHE A 56 12.18 -6.35 1.70
N SER A 57 10.97 -6.38 1.20
CA SER A 57 10.58 -5.64 0.01
C SER A 57 9.39 -4.76 0.34
N VAL A 58 9.01 -3.89 -0.58
CA VAL A 58 7.94 -2.92 -0.33
C VAL A 58 6.86 -3.03 -1.41
N ALA A 59 5.65 -2.67 -1.00
CA ALA A 59 4.53 -2.49 -1.91
C ALA A 59 3.90 -1.16 -1.52
N ASN A 60 4.08 -0.15 -2.35
CA ASN A 60 3.56 1.18 -2.08
C ASN A 60 2.34 1.45 -2.94
N SER A 61 1.37 2.12 -2.33
CA SER A 61 0.28 2.76 -3.05
C SER A 61 0.47 4.27 -2.92
N TYR A 62 -0.14 5.02 -3.80
CA TYR A 62 -0.01 6.48 -3.77
C TYR A 62 -1.39 7.11 -3.82
N LEU A 63 -1.61 8.10 -2.98
CA LEU A 63 -2.86 8.86 -2.97
C LEU A 63 -2.59 10.29 -3.41
N LEU A 64 -3.20 10.66 -4.53
CA LEU A 64 -3.26 12.05 -4.96
C LEU A 64 -4.59 12.60 -4.51
N LYS A 65 -4.60 13.85 -4.07
CA LYS A 65 -5.86 14.48 -3.67
C LYS A 65 -5.87 15.96 -3.95
N GLU A 66 -7.08 16.46 -4.08
CA GLU A 66 -7.38 17.88 -4.17
C GLU A 66 -8.71 18.08 -3.46
N PRO A 67 -9.15 19.35 -3.24
CA PRO A 67 -10.46 19.55 -2.63
C PRO A 67 -11.56 18.84 -3.42
N GLY A 68 -12.26 17.94 -2.74
CA GLY A 68 -13.40 17.25 -3.34
C GLY A 68 -13.12 16.06 -4.24
N ALA A 69 -11.85 15.66 -4.41
CA ALA A 69 -11.52 14.49 -5.25
C ALA A 69 -10.20 13.86 -4.81
N ALA A 70 -10.06 12.57 -5.08
CA ALA A 70 -8.81 11.86 -4.81
C ALA A 70 -8.64 10.73 -5.82
N MET A 71 -7.39 10.26 -5.96
CA MET A 71 -7.07 9.12 -6.81
C MET A 71 -6.09 8.22 -6.08
N LEU A 72 -6.44 6.95 -5.96
CA LEU A 72 -5.56 5.93 -5.39
C LEU A 72 -4.87 5.18 -6.54
N ILE A 73 -3.54 5.24 -6.56
CA ILE A 73 -2.71 4.54 -7.54
C ILE A 73 -2.19 3.28 -6.89
N ASP A 74 -2.54 2.13 -7.46
CA ASP A 74 -2.32 0.80 -6.92
C ASP A 74 -3.06 0.58 -5.59
N THR A 75 -3.42 -0.64 -5.29
CA THR A 75 -4.26 -0.93 -4.13
C THR A 75 -3.56 -1.74 -3.04
N GLY A 76 -2.34 -2.21 -3.31
CA GLY A 76 -1.58 -2.99 -2.34
C GLY A 76 -1.97 -4.45 -2.30
N PHE A 77 -1.26 -5.21 -1.46
CA PHE A 77 -1.58 -6.63 -1.26
C PHE A 77 -2.80 -6.80 -0.36
N GLY A 78 -3.51 -7.91 -0.54
CA GLY A 78 -4.72 -8.19 0.23
C GLY A 78 -4.50 -8.22 1.74
N ARG A 79 -3.33 -8.67 2.20
CA ARG A 79 -3.03 -8.70 3.63
C ARG A 79 -2.91 -7.31 4.25
N ASP A 80 -2.62 -6.30 3.42
CA ASP A 80 -2.46 -4.92 3.88
C ASP A 80 -3.74 -4.10 3.70
N GLU A 81 -4.81 -4.72 3.18
CA GLU A 81 -6.05 -4.02 2.89
C GLU A 81 -6.59 -3.22 4.08
N PRO A 82 -6.70 -3.79 5.29
CA PRO A 82 -7.26 -3.01 6.40
C PRO A 82 -6.42 -1.78 6.74
N ALA A 83 -5.10 -1.89 6.64
CA ALA A 83 -4.20 -0.78 6.94
C ALA A 83 -4.29 0.30 5.86
N ILE A 84 -4.27 -0.10 4.59
CA ILE A 84 -4.37 0.85 3.47
C ILE A 84 -5.73 1.56 3.52
N ARG A 85 -6.79 0.83 3.80
CA ARG A 85 -8.12 1.41 3.92
C ARG A 85 -8.14 2.49 5.00
N ALA A 86 -7.59 2.18 6.18
CA ALA A 86 -7.54 3.15 7.27
C ALA A 86 -6.68 4.37 6.90
N GLU A 87 -5.58 4.15 6.18
CA GLU A 87 -4.72 5.25 5.72
C GLU A 87 -5.47 6.17 4.75
N VAL A 88 -6.17 5.59 3.78
CA VAL A 88 -6.97 6.38 2.84
C VAL A 88 -8.07 7.14 3.60
N GLU A 89 -8.75 6.46 4.53
CA GLU A 89 -9.79 7.11 5.33
C GLU A 89 -9.27 8.31 6.11
N SER A 90 -8.03 8.25 6.58
CA SER A 90 -7.43 9.35 7.33
C SER A 90 -7.06 10.54 6.46
N LEU A 91 -6.98 10.35 5.16
CA LEU A 91 -6.50 11.39 4.23
C LEU A 91 -7.60 12.04 3.42
N ILE A 92 -8.77 11.43 3.31
CA ILE A 92 -9.89 11.99 2.54
C ILE A 92 -11.10 12.19 3.43
N GLU A 93 -12.02 13.04 2.97
CA GLU A 93 -13.26 13.28 3.71
C GLU A 93 -14.22 12.10 3.52
N PRO A 94 -15.08 11.80 4.50
CA PRO A 94 -16.09 10.77 4.32
C PRO A 94 -16.95 11.04 3.07
N GLY A 95 -17.03 10.02 2.22
CA GLY A 95 -17.79 10.13 0.96
C GLY A 95 -17.12 10.91 -0.14
N GLN A 96 -15.89 11.38 0.05
CA GLN A 96 -15.16 12.09 -0.98
C GLN A 96 -15.01 11.20 -2.21
N PRO A 97 -15.31 11.71 -3.43
CA PRO A 97 -15.12 10.94 -4.64
C PRO A 97 -13.69 10.43 -4.78
N LEU A 98 -13.57 9.15 -5.05
CA LEU A 98 -12.29 8.47 -5.21
C LEU A 98 -12.24 7.81 -6.58
N SER A 99 -11.15 8.02 -7.31
CA SER A 99 -10.83 7.23 -8.50
C SER A 99 -9.74 6.24 -8.13
N MET A 100 -9.72 5.11 -8.82
CA MET A 100 -8.64 4.14 -8.66
C MET A 100 -7.91 3.96 -9.98
N PHE A 101 -6.59 3.80 -9.89
CA PHE A 101 -5.75 3.56 -11.06
C PHE A 101 -4.74 2.46 -10.76
N PRO A 102 -5.15 1.18 -10.90
CA PRO A 102 -4.17 0.10 -10.84
C PRO A 102 -3.27 0.18 -12.08
N LEU A 103 -1.97 0.33 -11.84
CA LEU A 103 -1.01 0.54 -12.91
C LEU A 103 -0.80 -0.70 -13.77
N ARG A 104 -0.94 -1.89 -13.17
CA ARG A 104 -0.68 -3.15 -13.87
C ARG A 104 -1.74 -4.18 -13.51
N LEU A 105 -2.56 -4.51 -14.48
CA LEU A 105 -3.68 -5.42 -14.25
C LEU A 105 -3.24 -6.87 -13.99
N ASN A 106 -1.99 -7.19 -14.24
CA ASN A 106 -1.46 -8.54 -14.01
C ASN A 106 -0.60 -8.63 -12.74
N GLU A 107 -0.62 -7.60 -11.89
CA GLU A 107 0.15 -7.62 -10.65
C GLU A 107 -0.75 -7.49 -9.44
N PHE A 108 -0.55 -8.38 -8.48
CA PHE A 108 -1.39 -8.44 -7.28
C PHE A 108 -1.39 -7.14 -6.50
N MET A 109 -0.23 -6.50 -6.34
CA MET A 109 -0.12 -5.25 -5.60
C MET A 109 -0.88 -4.10 -6.25
N SER A 110 -1.21 -4.21 -7.53
CA SER A 110 -2.03 -3.20 -8.21
C SER A 110 -3.51 -3.45 -8.02
N ILE A 111 -3.96 -4.72 -8.05
CA ILE A 111 -5.38 -5.05 -8.20
C ILE A 111 -6.03 -5.74 -7.01
N ASN A 112 -5.25 -6.26 -6.05
CA ASN A 112 -5.82 -7.15 -5.02
C ASN A 112 -6.98 -6.53 -4.24
N ASN A 113 -6.97 -5.24 -4.03
CA ASN A 113 -7.97 -4.60 -3.18
C ASN A 113 -8.96 -3.74 -3.96
N VAL A 114 -8.98 -3.84 -5.29
CA VAL A 114 -9.88 -3.04 -6.12
C VAL A 114 -11.35 -3.26 -5.72
N GLU A 115 -11.75 -4.52 -5.62
CA GLU A 115 -13.15 -4.84 -5.29
C GLU A 115 -13.51 -4.38 -3.88
N SER A 116 -12.62 -4.65 -2.92
CA SER A 116 -12.85 -4.26 -1.54
C SER A 116 -13.00 -2.75 -1.40
N PHE A 117 -12.09 -1.99 -2.03
CA PHE A 117 -12.14 -0.54 -1.95
C PHE A 117 -13.31 0.04 -2.72
N ALA A 118 -13.70 -0.56 -3.84
CA ALA A 118 -14.88 -0.13 -4.57
C ALA A 118 -16.16 -0.31 -3.74
N GLY A 119 -16.20 -1.31 -2.88
CA GLY A 119 -17.34 -1.53 -1.99
C GLY A 119 -17.31 -0.67 -0.73
N HIS A 120 -16.17 -0.08 -0.39
CA HIS A 120 -16.01 0.67 0.86
C HIS A 120 -16.00 2.18 0.66
N PHE A 121 -15.36 2.66 -0.40
CA PHE A 121 -15.25 4.08 -0.69
C PHE A 121 -16.25 4.51 -1.76
N ASN A 122 -16.42 5.83 -1.93
CA ASN A 122 -17.22 6.38 -3.02
C ASN A 122 -16.37 6.37 -4.31
N VAL A 123 -16.19 5.18 -4.88
CA VAL A 123 -15.38 5.03 -6.08
C VAL A 123 -16.23 5.34 -7.31
N GLU A 124 -15.88 6.40 -8.03
CA GLU A 124 -16.62 6.83 -9.22
C GLU A 124 -16.02 6.28 -10.50
N THR A 125 -14.71 6.05 -10.51
CA THR A 125 -14.03 5.61 -11.73
C THR A 125 -12.87 4.70 -11.38
N CYS A 126 -12.67 3.66 -12.17
CA CYS A 126 -11.48 2.84 -12.09
C CYS A 126 -10.81 2.88 -13.48
N TYR A 127 -9.66 3.53 -13.54
CA TYR A 127 -8.90 3.61 -14.78
C TYR A 127 -8.07 2.33 -14.96
N THR A 128 -7.83 1.94 -16.20
CA THR A 128 -6.99 0.80 -16.51
C THR A 128 -5.98 1.20 -17.57
N SER A 129 -4.80 0.59 -17.52
CA SER A 129 -3.76 0.80 -18.52
C SER A 129 -3.82 -0.25 -19.63
#